data_2191366d2a24cdd2136e5ceed72a9bd1
#
_entry.id   2191366d2a24cdd2136e5ceed72a9bd1
#
_cell.length_a   1.000
_cell.length_b   1.000
_cell.length_c   1.000
_cell.angle_alpha   90.00
_cell.angle_beta   90.00
_cell.angle_gamma   90.00
#
_symmetry.space_group_name_H-M   'P 1'
#
loop_
_entity.id
_entity.type
_entity.pdbx_description
1 polymer ?
#
loop_
_entity_poly.entity_id
_entity_poly.type
_entity_poly.pdbx_seq_one_letter_code
_entity_poly.pdbx_strand_id
1 'polypeptide(L)'
;MSPSEGGLVGRLGRVLLLCAIAVTTACSSGSPPVTTSASTPTTSPGQVWLAVISSAEDPNDLDAPYAQLVGSLAEGSVTHVVVSPSACYSGLPSRYDGRYVLGVWHETGDAVRAMLDPAGAREGWIGAVASTCVD
;
A
#
# COMPACT_ATOMS: atom_id res chain seq x y z
N MET A 1 -49.03 -21.37 -13.44
CA MET A 1 -48.79 -22.39 -14.45
C MET A 1 -47.33 -22.43 -14.73
N SER A 2 -46.82 -23.48 -14.34
CA SER A 2 -45.68 -24.34 -14.63
C SER A 2 -44.28 -23.87 -14.29
N PRO A 3 -43.65 -24.66 -13.43
CA PRO A 3 -42.21 -24.59 -13.16
C PRO A 3 -41.46 -25.42 -14.17
N SER A 4 -40.21 -25.12 -14.40
CA SER A 4 -39.27 -26.02 -15.01
C SER A 4 -38.08 -26.25 -14.10
N GLU A 5 -38.14 -27.36 -13.47
CA GLU A 5 -37.05 -28.09 -12.84
C GLU A 5 -36.12 -28.69 -13.91
N GLY A 6 -34.94 -28.93 -13.53
CA GLY A 6 -33.98 -29.78 -14.22
C GLY A 6 -32.58 -29.19 -14.18
N GLY A 7 -31.65 -29.79 -13.64
CA GLY A 7 -31.22 -31.11 -13.21
C GLY A 7 -29.76 -30.95 -12.85
N LEU A 8 -29.41 -31.37 -11.79
CA LEU A 8 -28.86 -32.63 -11.33
C LEU A 8 -27.54 -33.07 -12.02
N VAL A 9 -26.56 -33.30 -11.14
CA VAL A 9 -25.58 -34.36 -11.15
C VAL A 9 -24.28 -34.17 -11.95
N GLY A 10 -23.23 -34.18 -11.18
CA GLY A 10 -22.17 -35.13 -11.49
C GLY A 10 -20.78 -34.52 -11.64
N ARG A 11 -19.95 -34.68 -10.75
CA ARG A 11 -19.00 -35.78 -10.65
C ARG A 11 -17.96 -35.53 -9.57
N LEU A 12 -17.99 -36.41 -8.62
CA LEU A 12 -16.80 -36.76 -7.84
C LEU A 12 -15.68 -37.20 -8.79
N GLY A 13 -14.56 -36.53 -8.69
CA GLY A 13 -13.31 -36.97 -9.26
C GLY A 13 -12.24 -37.00 -8.16
N ARG A 14 -12.27 -38.07 -7.36
CA ARG A 14 -11.11 -38.45 -6.57
C ARG A 14 -9.98 -38.79 -7.52
N VAL A 15 -8.93 -38.04 -7.50
CA VAL A 15 -7.62 -38.51 -7.95
C VAL A 15 -6.67 -38.45 -6.77
N LEU A 16 -6.55 -39.61 -6.13
CA LEU A 16 -5.40 -39.97 -5.31
C LEU A 16 -4.21 -40.09 -6.27
N LEU A 17 -3.24 -39.21 -6.14
CA LEU A 17 -1.91 -39.46 -6.69
C LEU A 17 -0.90 -39.48 -5.54
N LEU A 18 -0.62 -40.69 -5.09
CA LEU A 18 0.58 -41.03 -4.33
C LEU A 18 1.77 -40.80 -5.27
N CYS A 19 2.67 -39.93 -4.92
CA CYS A 19 4.02 -39.97 -5.45
C CYS A 19 5.05 -39.92 -4.34
N ALA A 20 5.81 -40.93 -4.37
CA ALA A 20 6.84 -41.45 -3.54
C ALA A 20 7.94 -40.43 -3.15
N ILE A 21 8.43 -40.68 -1.98
CA ILE A 21 9.62 -40.23 -1.28
C ILE A 21 10.85 -40.48 -2.16
N ALA A 22 11.59 -39.49 -2.46
CA ALA A 22 13.00 -39.57 -2.82
C ALA A 22 13.79 -38.74 -1.82
N VAL A 23 14.32 -39.39 -0.82
CA VAL A 23 15.36 -38.85 0.06
C VAL A 23 16.66 -38.88 -0.71
N THR A 24 17.11 -37.72 -1.16
CA THR A 24 18.51 -37.52 -1.58
C THR A 24 19.21 -36.67 -0.54
N THR A 25 19.94 -37.35 0.31
CA THR A 25 20.96 -36.74 1.17
C THR A 25 22.08 -36.25 0.30
N ALA A 26 22.15 -34.93 0.09
CA ALA A 26 23.32 -34.27 -0.44
C ALA A 26 23.89 -33.38 0.64
N CYS A 27 24.98 -33.83 1.25
CA CYS A 27 25.91 -32.98 1.97
C CYS A 27 26.49 -31.96 1.00
N SER A 28 26.22 -30.71 1.18
CA SER A 28 26.92 -29.62 0.53
C SER A 28 27.24 -28.55 1.54
N SER A 29 28.54 -28.42 1.69
CA SER A 29 29.34 -27.40 2.33
C SER A 29 28.64 -26.06 2.63
N GLY A 30 28.77 -25.67 3.92
CA GLY A 30 28.24 -24.42 4.43
C GLY A 30 28.72 -23.19 3.68
N SER A 31 27.78 -22.52 3.06
CA SER A 31 27.88 -21.09 2.86
C SER A 31 27.25 -20.42 4.08
N PRO A 32 27.90 -19.44 4.70
CA PRO A 32 27.30 -18.73 5.80
C PRO A 32 26.02 -18.04 5.30
N PRO A 33 24.93 -18.00 6.09
CA PRO A 33 23.77 -17.23 5.72
C PRO A 33 24.21 -15.78 5.55
N VAL A 34 24.07 -15.28 4.35
CA VAL A 34 24.11 -13.84 4.11
C VAL A 34 22.94 -13.27 4.87
N THR A 35 23.23 -12.77 6.07
CA THR A 35 22.27 -11.98 6.82
C THR A 35 22.07 -10.71 5.99
N THR A 36 21.09 -10.72 5.11
CA THR A 36 20.58 -9.49 4.53
C THR A 36 19.94 -8.73 5.70
N SER A 37 20.75 -7.92 6.36
CA SER A 37 20.23 -6.90 7.27
C SER A 37 19.33 -6.04 6.41
N ALA A 38 18.04 -6.26 6.52
CA ALA A 38 17.06 -5.28 6.10
C ALA A 38 17.35 -4.04 6.92
N SER A 39 18.10 -3.11 6.34
CA SER A 39 18.28 -1.78 6.90
C SER A 39 16.89 -1.17 6.94
N THR A 40 16.26 -1.19 8.09
CA THR A 40 15.08 -0.36 8.37
C THR A 40 15.52 1.06 8.06
N PRO A 41 14.94 1.73 7.05
CA PRO A 41 15.31 3.10 6.76
C PRO A 41 15.04 3.93 8.02
N THR A 42 16.11 4.33 8.70
CA THR A 42 16.02 5.23 9.84
C THR A 42 15.56 6.57 9.29
N THR A 43 14.30 6.90 9.54
CA THR A 43 13.74 8.20 9.20
C THR A 43 14.52 9.26 9.96
N SER A 44 15.16 10.18 9.24
CA SER A 44 15.84 11.33 9.86
C SER A 44 14.83 12.18 10.64
N PRO A 45 15.23 12.85 11.73
CA PRO A 45 14.35 13.75 12.46
C PRO A 45 13.68 14.75 11.51
N GLY A 46 12.34 14.83 11.53
CA GLY A 46 11.55 15.69 10.66
C GLY A 46 11.18 15.08 9.30
N GLN A 47 11.57 13.85 9.02
CA GLN A 47 11.07 13.10 7.87
C GLN A 47 9.85 12.28 8.24
N VAL A 48 8.89 12.22 7.31
CA VAL A 48 7.71 11.37 7.39
C VAL A 48 7.59 10.58 6.09
N TRP A 49 6.85 9.50 6.11
CA TRP A 49 6.46 8.79 4.90
C TRP A 49 5.12 9.33 4.42
N LEU A 50 5.06 9.68 3.14
CA LEU A 50 3.87 10.17 2.47
C LEU A 50 3.54 9.27 1.29
N ALA A 51 2.29 8.82 1.23
CA ALA A 51 1.72 8.22 0.03
C ALA A 51 0.84 9.27 -0.67
N VAL A 52 1.14 9.61 -1.90
CA VAL A 52 0.31 10.49 -2.71
C VAL A 52 -0.75 9.65 -3.43
N ILE A 53 -2.01 9.92 -3.14
CA ILE A 53 -3.17 9.23 -3.72
C ILE A 53 -3.68 9.95 -4.95
N SER A 54 -3.74 11.29 -4.88
CA SER A 54 -4.19 12.13 -5.98
C SER A 54 -3.45 13.46 -5.98
N SER A 55 -3.47 14.17 -7.10
CA SER A 55 -2.93 15.53 -7.20
C SER A 55 -3.72 16.35 -8.18
N ALA A 56 -3.85 17.66 -7.93
CA ALA A 56 -4.56 18.60 -8.78
C ALA A 56 -3.86 19.97 -8.78
N GLU A 57 -4.18 20.81 -9.75
CA GLU A 57 -3.69 22.20 -9.79
C GLU A 57 -4.52 23.10 -8.88
N ASP A 58 -5.81 22.80 -8.72
CA ASP A 58 -6.70 23.47 -7.79
C ASP A 58 -7.01 22.52 -6.60
N PRO A 59 -6.89 22.97 -5.35
CA PRO A 59 -7.20 22.13 -4.19
C PRO A 59 -8.66 21.67 -4.14
N ASN A 60 -9.61 22.43 -4.70
CA ASN A 60 -11.03 22.06 -4.73
C ASN A 60 -11.29 20.82 -5.59
N ASP A 61 -10.43 20.53 -6.56
CA ASP A 61 -10.52 19.31 -7.38
C ASP A 61 -10.19 18.03 -6.56
N LEU A 62 -9.64 18.21 -5.36
CA LEU A 62 -9.32 17.12 -4.46
C LEU A 62 -10.44 16.80 -3.46
N ASP A 63 -11.53 17.57 -3.42
CA ASP A 63 -12.63 17.39 -2.47
C ASP A 63 -13.30 16.01 -2.63
N ALA A 64 -13.61 15.61 -3.86
CA ALA A 64 -14.22 14.32 -4.12
C ALA A 64 -13.27 13.14 -3.85
N PRO A 65 -11.99 13.14 -4.31
CA PRO A 65 -10.99 12.14 -3.91
C PRO A 65 -10.77 12.09 -2.39
N TYR A 66 -10.76 13.24 -1.71
CA TYR A 66 -10.62 13.32 -0.26
C TYR A 66 -11.79 12.63 0.45
N ALA A 67 -13.02 12.96 0.09
CA ALA A 67 -14.22 12.36 0.69
C ALA A 67 -14.24 10.84 0.47
N GLN A 68 -13.84 10.37 -0.71
CA GLN A 68 -13.74 8.94 -1.03
C GLN A 68 -12.68 8.25 -0.16
N LEU A 69 -11.50 8.85 -0.04
CA LEU A 69 -10.40 8.30 0.76
C LEU A 69 -10.80 8.20 2.23
N VAL A 70 -11.29 9.30 2.81
CA VAL A 70 -11.73 9.36 4.22
C VAL A 70 -12.83 8.33 4.50
N GLY A 71 -13.79 8.16 3.57
CA GLY A 71 -14.88 7.18 3.71
C GLY A 71 -14.41 5.72 3.64
N SER A 72 -13.21 5.46 3.10
CA SER A 72 -12.65 4.12 2.97
C SER A 72 -11.63 3.76 4.06
N LEU A 73 -11.09 4.75 4.77
CA LEU A 73 -10.12 4.56 5.84
C LEU A 73 -10.80 4.12 7.13
N ALA A 74 -10.07 3.35 7.94
CA ALA A 74 -10.52 3.01 9.29
C ALA A 74 -10.60 4.25 10.19
N GLU A 75 -11.51 4.22 11.18
CA GLU A 75 -11.57 5.27 12.22
C GLU A 75 -10.19 5.47 12.87
N GLY A 76 -9.80 6.72 13.03
CA GLY A 76 -8.48 7.09 13.57
C GLY A 76 -7.39 7.30 12.51
N SER A 77 -7.54 6.72 11.31
CA SER A 77 -6.58 6.96 10.22
C SER A 77 -6.79 8.30 9.50
N VAL A 78 -7.95 8.91 9.67
CA VAL A 78 -8.32 10.18 9.02
C VAL A 78 -7.42 11.33 9.42
N THR A 79 -6.87 11.32 10.64
CA THR A 79 -5.92 12.34 11.12
C THR A 79 -4.59 12.34 10.38
N HIS A 80 -4.31 11.28 9.61
CA HIS A 80 -3.13 11.14 8.78
C HIS A 80 -3.35 11.53 7.33
N VAL A 81 -4.58 11.96 6.97
CA VAL A 81 -4.89 12.44 5.62
C VAL A 81 -4.54 13.92 5.51
N VAL A 82 -3.90 14.28 4.43
CA VAL A 82 -3.47 15.66 4.17
C VAL A 82 -3.81 16.08 2.74
N VAL A 83 -4.25 17.32 2.59
CA VAL A 83 -4.28 18.05 1.32
C VAL A 83 -3.35 19.24 1.49
N SER A 84 -2.29 19.31 0.70
CA SER A 84 -1.26 20.32 0.87
C SER A 84 -0.58 20.66 -0.47
N PRO A 85 -0.05 21.90 -0.63
CA PRO A 85 0.82 22.19 -1.76
C PRO A 85 2.04 21.29 -1.78
N SER A 86 2.44 20.81 -2.95
CA SER A 86 3.64 19.95 -3.10
C SER A 86 4.92 20.65 -2.65
N ALA A 87 4.95 21.97 -2.73
CA ALA A 87 6.07 22.80 -2.27
C ALA A 87 6.34 22.66 -0.75
N CYS A 88 5.36 22.16 0.03
CA CYS A 88 5.52 21.88 1.45
C CYS A 88 6.34 20.61 1.74
N TYR A 89 6.71 19.86 0.73
CA TYR A 89 7.43 18.61 0.91
C TYR A 89 8.68 18.56 0.03
N SER A 90 9.85 18.44 0.64
CA SER A 90 11.05 18.12 -0.09
C SER A 90 11.15 16.58 -0.24
N GLY A 91 11.53 16.13 -1.43
CA GLY A 91 11.64 14.70 -1.76
C GLY A 91 10.49 14.15 -2.60
N LEU A 92 9.46 14.94 -2.89
CA LEU A 92 8.43 14.57 -3.86
C LEU A 92 9.02 14.53 -5.28
N PRO A 93 8.56 13.59 -6.13
CA PRO A 93 8.89 13.61 -7.55
C PRO A 93 8.41 14.90 -8.25
N SER A 94 9.19 15.38 -9.22
CA SER A 94 8.92 16.64 -9.95
C SER A 94 7.57 16.67 -10.68
N ARG A 95 6.97 15.50 -10.97
CA ARG A 95 5.62 15.45 -11.55
C ARG A 95 4.53 16.07 -10.67
N TYR A 96 4.83 16.31 -9.40
CA TYR A 96 3.93 16.97 -8.46
C TYR A 96 4.23 18.45 -8.27
N ASP A 97 5.30 19.00 -8.89
CA ASP A 97 5.69 20.37 -8.73
C ASP A 97 4.54 21.32 -9.12
N GLY A 98 4.30 22.33 -8.28
CA GLY A 98 3.24 23.31 -8.49
C GLY A 98 1.81 22.79 -8.32
N ARG A 99 1.63 21.59 -7.81
CA ARG A 99 0.32 20.97 -7.59
C ARG A 99 -0.02 20.87 -6.10
N TYR A 100 -1.29 20.72 -5.82
CA TYR A 100 -1.75 20.20 -4.53
C TYR A 100 -1.74 18.68 -4.54
N VAL A 101 -1.39 18.07 -3.43
CA VAL A 101 -1.37 16.62 -3.25
C VAL A 101 -2.34 16.22 -2.14
N LEU A 102 -3.11 15.18 -2.42
CA LEU A 102 -3.88 14.45 -1.41
C LEU A 102 -3.08 13.22 -1.06
N GLY A 103 -2.78 13.02 0.20
CA GLY A 103 -2.00 11.89 0.65
C GLY A 103 -2.32 11.43 2.05
N VAL A 104 -1.68 10.31 2.41
CA VAL A 104 -1.68 9.75 3.77
C VAL A 104 -0.23 9.73 4.25
N TRP A 105 0.00 10.21 5.45
CA TRP A 105 1.33 10.27 6.04
C TRP A 105 1.44 9.48 7.35
N HIS A 106 2.62 8.98 7.64
CA HIS A 106 2.97 8.37 8.91
C HIS A 106 4.50 8.39 9.11
N GLU A 107 4.95 8.06 10.31
CA GLU A 107 6.38 7.97 10.63
C GLU A 107 7.11 6.86 9.88
N THR A 108 6.39 5.82 9.45
CA THR A 108 6.94 4.67 8.73
C THR A 108 6.16 4.35 7.46
N GLY A 109 6.85 3.89 6.43
CA GLY A 109 6.23 3.48 5.17
C GLY A 109 5.30 2.27 5.32
N ASP A 110 5.62 1.36 6.24
CA ASP A 110 4.77 0.18 6.50
C ASP A 110 3.44 0.58 7.14
N ALA A 111 3.44 1.57 8.03
CA ALA A 111 2.21 2.09 8.61
C ALA A 111 1.33 2.80 7.56
N VAL A 112 1.94 3.55 6.63
CA VAL A 112 1.21 4.15 5.50
C VAL A 112 0.54 3.06 4.66
N ARG A 113 1.27 2.00 4.29
CA ARG A 113 0.71 0.87 3.53
C ARG A 113 -0.40 0.16 4.29
N ALA A 114 -0.19 -0.10 5.58
CA ALA A 114 -1.20 -0.74 6.42
C ALA A 114 -2.51 0.06 6.54
N MET A 115 -2.47 1.38 6.39
CA MET A 115 -3.66 2.21 6.32
C MET A 115 -4.36 2.15 4.96
N LEU A 116 -3.60 2.03 3.87
CA LEU A 116 -4.13 2.06 2.51
C LEU A 116 -4.64 0.70 2.03
N ASP A 117 -4.01 -0.41 2.43
CA ASP A 117 -4.38 -1.76 2.00
C ASP A 117 -5.85 -2.11 2.28
N PRO A 118 -6.39 -1.91 3.51
CA PRO A 118 -7.79 -2.20 3.80
C PRO A 118 -8.76 -1.29 3.03
N ALA A 119 -8.35 -0.06 2.74
CA ALA A 119 -9.14 0.91 1.99
C ALA A 119 -9.17 0.61 0.49
N GLY A 120 -8.30 -0.29 -0.01
CA GLY A 120 -8.13 -0.54 -1.42
C GLY A 120 -7.65 0.70 -2.21
N ALA A 121 -7.13 1.69 -1.50
CA ALA A 121 -6.61 2.91 -2.10
C ALA A 121 -5.27 2.62 -2.79
N ARG A 122 -5.12 3.13 -4.01
CA ARG A 122 -3.89 2.99 -4.78
C ARG A 122 -3.13 4.30 -4.73
N GLU A 123 -1.91 4.21 -4.21
CA GLU A 123 -0.98 5.32 -4.24
C GLU A 123 -0.41 5.51 -5.65
N GLY A 124 -0.29 6.76 -6.08
CA GLY A 124 0.49 7.13 -7.26
C GLY A 124 2.00 7.17 -6.97
N TRP A 125 2.35 7.33 -5.70
CA TRP A 125 3.72 7.32 -5.20
C TRP A 125 3.75 7.21 -3.68
N ILE A 126 4.76 6.55 -3.14
CA ILE A 126 5.06 6.49 -1.71
C ILE A 126 6.55 6.69 -1.49
N GLY A 127 6.92 7.48 -0.50
CA GLY A 127 8.33 7.69 -0.15
C GLY A 127 8.50 8.58 1.07
N ALA A 128 9.75 8.70 1.52
CA ALA A 128 10.11 9.59 2.60
C ALA A 128 10.20 11.04 2.10
N VAL A 129 9.59 11.95 2.82
CA VAL A 129 9.61 13.39 2.55
C VAL A 129 9.94 14.15 3.83
N ALA A 130 10.52 15.35 3.70
CA ALA A 130 10.61 16.28 4.80
C ALA A 130 9.57 17.38 4.60
N SER A 131 8.76 17.65 5.64
CA SER A 131 7.85 18.79 5.65
C SER A 131 8.65 20.09 5.82
N THR A 132 8.38 21.04 4.95
CA THR A 132 9.03 22.37 4.96
C THR A 132 8.05 23.48 5.35
N CYS A 133 6.74 23.19 5.35
CA CYS A 133 5.73 24.10 5.86
C CYS A 133 5.54 23.85 7.37
N VAL A 134 5.57 24.90 8.14
CA VAL A 134 5.24 24.90 9.58
C VAL A 134 3.80 25.41 9.67
N ASP A 135 2.95 24.65 10.34
CA ASP A 135 1.61 25.10 10.71
C ASP A 135 1.68 26.15 11.81
#